data_b6402b99bb3a0f4c2d9bfde42e7acc7b
#
_entry.id   b6402b99bb3a0f4c2d9bfde42e7acc7b
#
_cell.length_a   1.000
_cell.length_b   1.000
_cell.length_c   1.000
_cell.angle_alpha   90.00
_cell.angle_beta   90.00
_cell.angle_gamma   90.00
#
_symmetry.space_group_name_H-M   'P 1'
#
loop_
_entity.id
_entity.type
_entity.pdbx_description
1 polymer ?
#
loop_
_entity_poly.entity_id
_entity_poly.type
_entity_poly.pdbx_seq_one_letter_code
_entity_poly.pdbx_strand_id
1 'polypeptide(L)'
;MRIPKAPAAGETVSGGRFHSGAGGKGSNQAVAAARLGAEVSLLTAVGNDDFGRRARQLWQHEGVAHQHVVTAGAPTMVGFILVEPSGENRIAIAPGALDELDAAAV
;
A
#
# COMPACT_ATOMS: atom_id res chain seq x y z
N MET A 1 2.82 -4.63 -11.62
CA MET A 1 3.35 -4.52 -13.00
C MET A 1 3.08 -5.83 -13.72
N ARG A 2 2.44 -5.75 -14.87
CA ARG A 2 2.30 -6.92 -15.76
C ARG A 2 3.57 -7.05 -16.59
N ILE A 3 4.10 -8.26 -16.64
CA ILE A 3 5.37 -8.57 -17.33
C ILE A 3 5.18 -9.72 -18.32
N PRO A 4 5.93 -9.73 -19.45
CA PRO A 4 5.85 -10.85 -20.40
C PRO A 4 6.43 -12.14 -19.83
N LYS A 5 7.38 -12.01 -18.90
CA LYS A 5 8.13 -13.13 -18.31
C LYS A 5 8.75 -12.66 -17.01
N ALA A 6 8.81 -13.52 -16.00
CA ALA A 6 9.54 -13.23 -14.77
C ALA A 6 11.05 -13.23 -15.03
N PRO A 7 11.78 -12.16 -14.69
CA PRO A 7 13.22 -12.13 -14.90
C PRO A 7 13.92 -13.12 -13.97
N ALA A 8 14.89 -13.84 -14.51
CA ALA A 8 15.84 -14.62 -13.73
C ALA A 8 16.88 -13.70 -13.10
N ALA A 9 17.68 -14.24 -12.17
CA ALA A 9 18.76 -13.48 -11.56
C ALA A 9 19.71 -12.91 -12.64
N GLY A 10 19.96 -11.60 -12.56
CA GLY A 10 20.80 -10.88 -13.52
C GLY A 10 20.14 -10.60 -14.88
N GLU A 11 18.92 -11.05 -15.09
CA GLU A 11 18.19 -10.83 -16.34
C GLU A 11 17.38 -9.54 -16.28
N THR A 12 17.35 -8.80 -17.40
CA THR A 12 16.47 -7.65 -17.60
C THR A 12 15.39 -8.02 -18.61
N VAL A 13 14.13 -7.84 -18.22
CA VAL A 13 12.98 -8.09 -19.09
C VAL A 13 12.30 -6.77 -19.39
N SER A 14 12.10 -6.44 -20.65
CA SER A 14 11.35 -5.27 -21.10
C SER A 14 9.94 -5.65 -21.55
N GLY A 15 9.12 -4.66 -21.86
CA GLY A 15 7.74 -4.87 -22.32
C GLY A 15 6.72 -4.97 -21.19
N GLY A 16 7.12 -4.69 -19.97
CA GLY A 16 6.20 -4.62 -18.83
C GLY A 16 5.27 -3.42 -18.89
N ARG A 17 4.12 -3.53 -18.22
CA ARG A 17 3.17 -2.43 -18.02
C ARG A 17 3.08 -2.10 -16.54
N PHE A 18 3.52 -0.90 -16.20
CA PHE A 18 3.52 -0.42 -14.83
C PHE A 18 2.17 0.20 -14.47
N HIS A 19 1.69 -0.16 -13.29
CA HIS A 19 0.54 0.48 -12.66
C HIS A 19 0.82 0.62 -11.17
N SER A 20 0.46 1.75 -10.59
CA SER A 20 0.52 1.95 -9.15
C SER A 20 -0.85 2.35 -8.62
N GLY A 21 -1.14 1.96 -7.40
CA GLY A 21 -2.40 2.28 -6.76
C GLY A 21 -2.32 2.09 -5.27
N ALA A 22 -3.34 2.56 -4.58
CA ALA A 22 -3.47 2.36 -3.15
C ALA A 22 -3.75 0.87 -2.87
N GLY A 23 -3.16 0.38 -1.78
CA GLY A 23 -3.33 -1.00 -1.35
C GLY A 23 -3.21 -1.12 0.16
N GLY A 24 -2.90 -2.32 0.60
CA GLY A 24 -2.87 -2.67 2.00
C GLY A 24 -4.20 -3.26 2.48
N LYS A 25 -4.12 -4.40 3.13
CA LYS A 25 -5.32 -5.15 3.55
C LYS A 25 -6.18 -4.35 4.52
N GLY A 26 -5.57 -3.70 5.51
CA GLY A 26 -6.28 -2.89 6.48
C GLY A 26 -6.95 -1.67 5.84
N SER A 27 -6.24 -0.97 4.98
CA SER A 27 -6.79 0.17 4.24
C SER A 27 -7.94 -0.25 3.33
N ASN A 28 -7.80 -1.35 2.62
CA ASN A 28 -8.87 -1.87 1.74
C ASN A 28 -10.13 -2.23 2.54
N GLN A 29 -9.97 -2.84 3.71
CA GLN A 29 -11.09 -3.15 4.61
C GLN A 29 -11.75 -1.88 5.13
N ALA A 30 -10.96 -0.90 5.53
CA ALA A 30 -11.46 0.38 6.04
C ALA A 30 -12.29 1.12 4.99
N VAL A 31 -11.79 1.19 3.77
CA VAL A 31 -12.50 1.83 2.64
C VAL A 31 -13.79 1.09 2.32
N ALA A 32 -13.75 -0.24 2.25
CA ALA A 32 -14.94 -1.05 1.98
C ALA A 32 -16.01 -0.85 3.05
N ALA A 33 -15.63 -0.87 4.32
CA ALA A 33 -16.56 -0.67 5.43
C ALA A 33 -17.18 0.74 5.40
N ALA A 34 -16.36 1.76 5.13
CA ALA A 34 -16.85 3.14 5.03
C ALA A 34 -17.83 3.31 3.87
N ARG A 35 -17.57 2.70 2.72
CA ARG A 35 -18.49 2.71 1.57
C ARG A 35 -19.82 2.05 1.87
N LEU A 36 -19.84 1.09 2.80
CA LEU A 36 -21.07 0.42 3.24
C LEU A 36 -21.78 1.17 4.38
N GLY A 37 -21.31 2.35 4.75
CA GLY A 37 -21.96 3.22 5.73
C GLY A 37 -21.45 3.09 7.16
N ALA A 38 -20.40 2.31 7.40
CA ALA A 38 -19.81 2.21 8.74
C ALA A 38 -19.01 3.46 9.10
N GLU A 39 -18.97 3.81 10.37
CA GLU A 39 -17.99 4.74 10.92
C GLU A 39 -16.67 4.00 11.12
N VAL A 40 -15.63 4.42 10.40
CA VAL A 40 -14.34 3.74 10.41
C VAL A 40 -13.25 4.71 10.85
N SER A 41 -12.44 4.27 11.80
CA SER A 41 -11.20 4.94 12.19
C SER A 41 -10.04 3.98 11.94
N LEU A 42 -9.01 4.46 11.25
CA LEU A 42 -7.86 3.66 10.88
C LEU A 42 -6.65 4.06 11.72
N LEU A 43 -5.97 3.06 12.26
CA LEU A 43 -4.68 3.21 12.92
C LEU A 43 -3.63 2.45 12.10
N THR A 44 -2.66 3.19 11.60
CA THR A 44 -1.55 2.67 10.81
C THR A 44 -0.42 3.70 10.78
N ALA A 45 0.61 3.43 10.00
CA ALA A 45 1.72 4.36 9.82
C ALA A 45 2.02 4.55 8.34
N VAL A 46 2.34 5.78 7.97
CA VAL A 46 2.82 6.16 6.63
C VAL A 46 4.07 7.02 6.78
N GLY A 47 4.86 7.11 5.73
CA GLY A 47 6.00 8.01 5.70
C GLY A 47 5.59 9.43 5.31
N ASN A 48 6.53 10.35 5.48
CA ASN A 48 6.41 11.73 5.00
C ASN A 48 6.84 11.77 3.52
N ASP A 49 6.05 11.16 2.66
CA ASP A 49 6.33 11.01 1.24
C ASP A 49 5.04 11.05 0.41
N ASP A 50 5.17 11.00 -0.91
CA ASP A 50 4.04 11.04 -1.83
C ASP A 50 3.04 9.91 -1.61
N PHE A 51 3.53 8.71 -1.35
CA PHE A 51 2.65 7.57 -1.09
C PHE A 51 1.86 7.78 0.19
N GLY A 52 2.47 8.33 1.23
CA GLY A 52 1.78 8.67 2.47
C GLY A 52 0.71 9.74 2.26
N ARG A 53 1.02 10.78 1.49
CA ARG A 53 0.06 11.83 1.14
C ARG A 53 -1.12 11.29 0.34
N ARG A 54 -0.86 10.42 -0.65
CA ARG A 54 -1.91 9.78 -1.44
C ARG A 54 -2.80 8.87 -0.60
N ALA A 55 -2.22 8.15 0.35
CA ALA A 55 -2.99 7.31 1.27
C ALA A 55 -3.95 8.16 2.11
N ARG A 56 -3.46 9.26 2.69
CA ARG A 56 -4.31 10.16 3.47
C ARG A 56 -5.40 10.81 2.65
N GLN A 57 -5.12 11.18 1.41
CA GLN A 57 -6.11 11.73 0.47
C GLN A 57 -7.20 10.70 0.16
N LEU A 58 -6.84 9.44 -0.05
CA LEU A 58 -7.79 8.36 -0.26
C LEU A 58 -8.73 8.21 0.95
N TRP A 59 -8.17 8.13 2.15
CA TRP A 59 -8.97 7.98 3.36
C TRP A 59 -9.90 9.16 3.59
N GLN A 60 -9.42 10.37 3.34
CA GLN A 60 -10.26 11.57 3.42
C GLN A 60 -11.40 11.52 2.41
N HIS A 61 -11.13 11.16 1.17
CA HIS A 61 -12.14 11.05 0.11
C HIS A 61 -13.18 9.97 0.43
N GLU A 62 -12.75 8.86 1.00
CA GLU A 62 -13.63 7.72 1.32
C GLU A 62 -14.31 7.83 2.70
N GLY A 63 -14.07 8.90 3.43
CA GLY A 63 -14.70 9.10 4.73
C GLY A 63 -14.13 8.23 5.85
N VAL A 64 -12.90 7.74 5.70
CA VAL A 64 -12.18 7.00 6.75
C VAL A 64 -11.47 8.00 7.65
N ALA A 65 -11.76 7.96 8.95
CA ALA A 65 -11.07 8.79 9.92
C ALA A 65 -9.61 8.33 10.06
N HIS A 66 -8.66 9.25 9.91
CA HIS A 66 -7.23 8.95 9.90
C HIS A 66 -6.41 9.87 10.80
N GLN A 67 -7.05 10.51 11.78
CA GLN A 67 -6.35 11.39 12.74
C GLN A 67 -5.33 10.67 13.60
N HIS A 68 -5.46 9.37 13.76
CA HIS A 68 -4.53 8.54 14.54
C HIS A 68 -3.47 7.83 13.67
N VAL A 69 -3.44 8.08 12.38
CA VAL A 69 -2.39 7.56 11.51
C VAL A 69 -1.08 8.27 11.83
N VAL A 70 -0.05 7.47 12.13
CA VAL A 70 1.28 7.97 12.49
C VAL A 70 2.05 8.33 11.22
N THR A 71 2.71 9.49 11.24
CA THR A 71 3.72 9.81 10.24
C THR A 71 5.08 9.39 10.77
N ALA A 72 5.65 8.35 10.17
CA ALA A 72 6.90 7.75 10.60
C ALA A 72 8.10 8.39 9.90
N GLY A 73 9.31 8.15 10.41
CA GLY A 73 10.55 8.57 9.77
C GLY A 73 10.92 7.71 8.54
N ALA A 74 10.48 6.46 8.51
CA ALA A 74 10.72 5.56 7.39
C ALA A 74 9.71 5.82 6.25
N PRO A 75 10.04 5.41 5.00
CA PRO A 75 9.12 5.54 3.87
C PRO A 75 7.83 4.74 4.06
N THR A 76 6.77 5.17 3.40
CA THR A 76 5.51 4.42 3.36
C THR A 76 5.74 3.02 2.78
N MET A 77 5.01 2.04 3.30
CA MET A 77 5.06 0.65 2.80
C MET A 77 4.78 0.60 1.30
N VAL A 78 5.59 -0.19 0.60
CA VAL A 78 5.39 -0.49 -0.82
C VAL A 78 5.35 -2.00 -1.02
N GLY A 79 4.35 -2.45 -1.74
CA GLY A 79 4.28 -3.82 -2.27
C GLY A 79 4.62 -3.81 -3.76
N PHE A 80 5.61 -4.58 -4.15
CA PHE A 80 6.02 -4.73 -5.55
C PHE A 80 5.42 -6.04 -6.08
N ILE A 81 4.56 -5.95 -7.08
CA ILE A 81 3.83 -7.10 -7.60
C ILE A 81 4.14 -7.26 -9.08
N LEU A 82 4.72 -8.41 -9.44
CA LEU A 82 4.96 -8.81 -10.81
C LEU A 82 3.92 -9.86 -11.19
N VAL A 83 3.18 -9.62 -12.26
CA VAL A 83 2.12 -10.52 -12.74
C VAL A 83 2.52 -11.07 -14.10
N GLU A 84 2.66 -12.39 -14.18
CA GLU A 84 2.97 -13.11 -15.41
C GLU A 84 1.71 -13.30 -16.29
N PRO A 85 1.86 -13.63 -17.59
CA PRO A 85 0.70 -13.85 -18.48
C PRO A 85 -0.27 -14.92 -18.00
N SER A 86 0.23 -15.92 -17.27
CA SER A 86 -0.60 -16.97 -16.64
C SER A 86 -1.48 -16.46 -15.50
N GLY A 87 -1.24 -15.24 -15.02
CA GLY A 87 -1.86 -14.70 -13.81
C GLY A 87 -1.09 -15.02 -12.53
N GLU A 88 -0.05 -15.86 -12.61
CA GLU A 88 0.83 -16.11 -11.47
C GLU A 88 1.54 -14.83 -11.08
N ASN A 89 1.63 -14.55 -9.77
CA ASN A 89 2.26 -13.33 -9.28
C ASN A 89 3.41 -13.61 -8.34
N ARG A 90 4.31 -12.64 -8.26
CA ARG A 90 5.43 -12.61 -7.31
C ARG A 90 5.37 -11.28 -6.58
N ILE A 91 5.40 -11.32 -5.25
CA ILE A 91 5.21 -10.14 -4.41
C ILE A 91 6.40 -9.98 -3.49
N ALA A 92 6.95 -8.76 -3.46
CA ALA A 92 7.94 -8.36 -2.47
C ALA A 92 7.43 -7.12 -1.76
N ILE A 93 7.54 -7.07 -0.43
CA ILE A 93 7.04 -5.98 0.39
C ILE A 93 8.19 -5.31 1.11
N ALA A 94 8.25 -3.99 1.02
CA ALA A 94 9.06 -3.15 1.88
C ALA A 94 8.13 -2.51 2.91
N PRO A 95 8.12 -2.99 4.18
CA PRO A 95 7.15 -2.52 5.18
C PRO A 95 7.37 -1.07 5.59
N GLY A 96 8.62 -0.61 5.61
CA GLY A 96 8.95 0.79 5.89
C GLY A 96 8.30 1.32 7.16
N ALA A 97 7.47 2.33 7.01
CA ALA A 97 6.80 3.00 8.13
C ALA A 97 6.00 2.06 9.04
N LEU A 98 5.49 0.94 8.53
CA LEU A 98 4.72 0.00 9.34
C LEU A 98 5.55 -0.64 10.46
N ASP A 99 6.86 -0.80 10.26
CA ASP A 99 7.76 -1.34 11.28
C ASP A 99 7.95 -0.38 12.46
N GLU A 100 7.59 0.88 12.31
CA GLU A 100 7.66 1.87 13.39
C GLU A 100 6.36 1.95 14.21
N LEU A 101 5.32 1.22 13.81
CA LEU A 101 4.05 1.18 14.54
C LEU A 101 4.18 0.20 15.71
N ASP A 102 4.01 0.69 16.92
CA ASP A 102 4.12 -0.10 18.15
C ASP A 102 2.93 0.15 19.08
N ALA A 103 2.95 -0.53 20.24
CA ALA A 103 1.87 -0.42 21.23
C ALA A 103 1.71 1.00 21.78
N ALA A 104 2.74 1.83 21.75
CA ALA A 104 2.67 3.21 22.24
C ALA A 104 1.87 4.13 21.31
N ALA A 105 1.65 3.71 20.06
CA ALA A 105 0.84 4.46 19.09
C ALA A 105 -0.68 4.24 19.27
N VAL A 106 -1.05 3.24 20.05
CA VAL A 106 -2.45 2.86 20.26
C VAL A 106 -3.10 3.65 21.39
#